data_247be1174375a4ea761b08e074b41427
#
_entry.id   247be1174375a4ea761b08e074b41427
#
_cell.length_a   1.000
_cell.length_b   1.000
_cell.length_c   1.000
_cell.angle_alpha   90.00
_cell.angle_beta   90.00
_cell.angle_gamma   90.00
#
_symmetry.space_group_name_H-M   'P 1'
#
loop_
_entity.id
_entity.type
_entity.pdbx_description
1 polymer ?
#
loop_
_entity_poly.entity_id
_entity_poly.type
_entity_poly.pdbx_seq_one_letter_code
_entity_poly.pdbx_strand_id
1 'polypeptide(L)'
;MSSKVAVVIPTYKEELDELEKISLAQVRKVLGKYPLIFVAPEGKNLPYLEQGNGTTYFPPQFFQSKETYNYLMTLPAFYKTFLDFEYILIYQLDAFVFYDALEYFCSLGYDYIGAPWPYSPARKFTNYKAVRVGNGGFSLRNVKACYNVLINHEESINQWNKQQLPEDVFFGYCGVRDDCDFNVAPINIAYKFSAEYNPPRVVKKNGNKLPFGCHAWRIFYSDFYIKIFSQMGYDFSQIKNMPINFDGGFRNWLTRIALYRLIRRVNRGQALTRYLPKNHFASVRVIRSPSAMIIFARLILENPHLADEIYFYDESEQDILISDLTVKKEPHLIITFGGNFDIDEFLISVAEKKGISYGKRIVSFWREYINSCEKLFHNLGK
;
A
#
# COMPACT_ATOMS: atom_id res chain seq x y z
N MET A 1 10.00 -8.24 -35.58
CA MET A 1 10.71 -8.75 -34.41
C MET A 1 9.75 -8.64 -33.24
N SER A 2 9.49 -9.72 -32.50
CA SER A 2 8.67 -9.65 -31.29
C SER A 2 9.36 -8.72 -30.30
N SER A 3 8.62 -7.85 -29.65
CA SER A 3 9.17 -6.97 -28.59
C SER A 3 9.71 -7.86 -27.46
N LYS A 4 10.94 -7.59 -27.01
CA LYS A 4 11.53 -8.34 -25.90
C LYS A 4 10.81 -8.05 -24.55
N VAL A 5 10.02 -6.99 -24.46
CA VAL A 5 9.35 -6.57 -23.24
C VAL A 5 7.92 -6.12 -23.53
N ALA A 6 7.00 -6.47 -22.63
CA ALA A 6 5.63 -5.95 -22.61
C ALA A 6 5.36 -5.17 -21.31
N VAL A 7 4.45 -4.21 -21.38
CA VAL A 7 3.88 -3.53 -20.21
C VAL A 7 2.59 -4.25 -19.84
N VAL A 8 2.53 -4.81 -18.64
CA VAL A 8 1.38 -5.58 -18.13
C VAL A 8 0.61 -4.72 -17.15
N ILE A 9 -0.67 -4.47 -17.44
CA ILE A 9 -1.54 -3.56 -16.72
C ILE A 9 -2.66 -4.36 -16.03
N PRO A 10 -2.51 -4.72 -14.75
CA PRO A 10 -3.59 -5.37 -14.00
C PRO A 10 -4.74 -4.39 -13.77
N THR A 11 -5.97 -4.86 -14.01
CA THR A 11 -7.17 -4.04 -13.83
C THR A 11 -8.40 -4.90 -13.56
N TYR A 12 -9.42 -4.33 -12.88
CA TYR A 12 -10.65 -5.06 -12.52
C TYR A 12 -11.87 -4.16 -12.37
N LYS A 13 -11.67 -2.83 -12.35
CA LYS A 13 -12.76 -1.85 -12.19
C LYS A 13 -13.54 -1.71 -13.50
N GLU A 14 -14.84 -1.54 -13.41
CA GLU A 14 -15.68 -1.27 -14.58
C GLU A 14 -15.41 0.11 -15.16
N GLU A 15 -15.16 1.08 -14.29
CA GLU A 15 -14.75 2.43 -14.66
C GLU A 15 -13.47 2.81 -13.92
N LEU A 16 -12.55 3.42 -14.65
CA LEU A 16 -11.34 4.01 -14.07
C LEU A 16 -11.69 5.35 -13.43
N ASP A 17 -11.15 5.60 -12.25
CA ASP A 17 -11.19 6.94 -11.67
C ASP A 17 -10.26 7.91 -12.44
N GLU A 18 -10.39 9.22 -12.19
CA GLU A 18 -9.63 10.24 -12.92
C GLU A 18 -8.11 10.07 -12.77
N LEU A 19 -7.65 9.58 -11.62
CA LEU A 19 -6.22 9.35 -11.39
C LEU A 19 -5.72 8.13 -12.15
N GLU A 20 -6.52 7.08 -12.25
CA GLU A 20 -6.23 5.90 -13.07
C GLU A 20 -6.25 6.23 -14.56
N LYS A 21 -7.16 7.10 -15.02
CA LYS A 21 -7.16 7.62 -16.39
C LYS A 21 -5.88 8.40 -16.71
N ILE A 22 -5.40 9.23 -15.78
CA ILE A 22 -4.13 9.95 -15.91
C ILE A 22 -2.96 8.95 -16.04
N SER A 23 -2.93 7.94 -15.16
CA SER A 23 -1.91 6.90 -15.19
C SER A 23 -1.91 6.14 -16.53
N LEU A 24 -3.09 5.73 -17.00
CA LEU A 24 -3.26 5.03 -18.28
C LEU A 24 -2.84 5.91 -19.48
N ALA A 25 -3.25 7.19 -19.49
CA ALA A 25 -2.83 8.13 -20.53
C ALA A 25 -1.31 8.31 -20.55
N GLN A 26 -0.68 8.39 -19.37
CA GLN A 26 0.76 8.57 -19.27
C GLN A 26 1.55 7.34 -19.75
N VAL A 27 1.16 6.14 -19.36
CA VAL A 27 1.88 4.94 -19.83
C VAL A 27 1.74 4.77 -21.33
N ARG A 28 0.60 5.08 -21.91
CA ARG A 28 0.40 5.08 -23.37
C ARG A 28 1.26 6.13 -24.07
N LYS A 29 1.35 7.33 -23.51
CA LYS A 29 2.17 8.42 -24.05
C LYS A 29 3.66 8.08 -24.05
N VAL A 30 4.15 7.48 -22.98
CA VAL A 30 5.60 7.25 -22.77
C VAL A 30 6.05 5.87 -23.26
N LEU A 31 5.25 4.84 -23.00
CA LEU A 31 5.60 3.44 -23.30
C LEU A 31 4.71 2.82 -24.40
N GLY A 32 3.91 3.59 -25.10
CA GLY A 32 2.97 3.09 -26.12
C GLY A 32 3.63 2.43 -27.34
N LYS A 33 4.95 2.51 -27.50
CA LYS A 33 5.68 1.74 -28.51
C LYS A 33 5.85 0.26 -28.14
N TYR A 34 5.67 -0.09 -26.86
CA TYR A 34 5.70 -1.46 -26.38
C TYR A 34 4.30 -2.07 -26.34
N PRO A 35 4.16 -3.40 -26.43
CA PRO A 35 2.88 -4.05 -26.20
C PRO A 35 2.33 -3.70 -24.82
N LEU A 36 1.15 -3.08 -24.75
CA LEU A 36 0.40 -2.83 -23.53
C LEU A 36 -0.64 -3.93 -23.37
N ILE A 37 -0.45 -4.84 -22.43
CA ILE A 37 -1.30 -6.02 -22.22
C ILE A 37 -2.05 -5.85 -20.91
N PHE A 38 -3.36 -5.77 -20.99
CA PHE A 38 -4.19 -5.77 -19.78
C PHE A 38 -4.29 -7.17 -19.17
N VAL A 39 -4.33 -7.23 -17.85
CA VAL A 39 -4.66 -8.43 -17.09
C VAL A 39 -5.97 -8.14 -16.36
N ALA A 40 -7.02 -8.87 -16.72
CA ALA A 40 -8.39 -8.59 -16.30
C ALA A 40 -9.13 -9.85 -15.82
N PRO A 41 -10.20 -9.72 -15.01
CA PRO A 41 -11.04 -10.85 -14.64
C PRO A 41 -11.84 -11.37 -15.83
N GLU A 42 -11.94 -12.70 -15.95
CA GLU A 42 -12.80 -13.38 -16.90
C GLU A 42 -14.26 -12.92 -16.78
N GLY A 43 -14.94 -12.79 -17.92
CA GLY A 43 -16.38 -12.48 -17.98
C GLY A 43 -16.74 -11.03 -17.67
N LYS A 44 -15.78 -10.14 -17.38
CA LYS A 44 -16.02 -8.71 -17.23
C LYS A 44 -15.79 -7.97 -18.56
N ASN A 45 -16.77 -7.14 -18.93
CA ASN A 45 -16.62 -6.18 -20.03
C ASN A 45 -16.07 -4.85 -19.47
N LEU A 46 -14.83 -4.54 -19.79
CA LEU A 46 -14.14 -3.33 -19.36
C LEU A 46 -13.82 -2.49 -20.62
N PRO A 47 -14.58 -1.43 -20.91
CA PRO A 47 -14.49 -0.71 -22.21
C PRO A 47 -13.09 -0.16 -22.52
N TYR A 48 -12.31 0.18 -21.50
CA TYR A 48 -10.96 0.73 -21.68
C TYR A 48 -9.91 -0.31 -22.07
N LEU A 49 -10.21 -1.62 -22.04
CA LEU A 49 -9.28 -2.67 -22.50
C LEU A 49 -8.93 -2.53 -23.98
N GLU A 50 -9.80 -1.97 -24.79
CA GLU A 50 -9.55 -1.67 -26.21
C GLU A 50 -8.37 -0.69 -26.41
N GLN A 51 -7.98 0.01 -25.35
CA GLN A 51 -6.85 0.94 -25.37
C GLN A 51 -5.47 0.26 -25.29
N GLY A 52 -5.41 -1.07 -25.11
CA GLY A 52 -4.20 -1.88 -25.11
C GLY A 52 -3.98 -2.61 -26.43
N ASN A 53 -2.87 -3.35 -26.49
CA ASN A 53 -2.52 -4.23 -27.62
C ASN A 53 -3.02 -5.65 -27.43
N GLY A 54 -3.65 -5.95 -26.28
CA GLY A 54 -4.20 -7.25 -25.95
C GLY A 54 -4.66 -7.31 -24.50
N THR A 55 -5.39 -8.38 -24.18
CA THR A 55 -5.85 -8.67 -22.83
C THR A 55 -5.67 -10.14 -22.52
N THR A 56 -5.13 -10.42 -21.34
CA THR A 56 -5.07 -11.76 -20.76
C THR A 56 -6.07 -11.83 -19.62
N TYR A 57 -6.89 -12.87 -19.63
CA TYR A 57 -7.93 -13.05 -18.62
C TYR A 57 -7.53 -14.11 -17.60
N PHE A 58 -7.88 -13.85 -16.33
CA PHE A 58 -7.73 -14.79 -15.23
C PHE A 58 -9.03 -14.90 -14.42
N PRO A 59 -9.23 -16.02 -13.70
CA PRO A 59 -10.41 -16.20 -12.86
C PRO A 59 -10.69 -15.03 -11.92
N PRO A 60 -11.97 -14.59 -11.80
CA PRO A 60 -12.33 -13.36 -11.07
C PRO A 60 -11.92 -13.34 -9.59
N GLN A 61 -11.76 -14.51 -8.96
CA GLN A 61 -11.33 -14.60 -7.56
C GLN A 61 -9.97 -13.96 -7.29
N PHE A 62 -9.10 -13.84 -8.29
CA PHE A 62 -7.79 -13.20 -8.13
C PHE A 62 -7.84 -11.68 -8.05
N PHE A 63 -8.99 -11.07 -8.31
CA PHE A 63 -9.20 -9.63 -8.32
C PHE A 63 -10.08 -9.13 -7.17
N GLN A 64 -10.35 -9.97 -6.17
CA GLN A 64 -11.26 -9.64 -5.07
C GLN A 64 -10.59 -8.87 -3.94
N SER A 65 -9.30 -9.11 -3.73
CA SER A 65 -8.53 -8.44 -2.69
C SER A 65 -7.05 -8.34 -3.06
N LYS A 66 -6.28 -7.60 -2.25
CA LYS A 66 -4.82 -7.51 -2.39
C LYS A 66 -4.16 -8.89 -2.22
N GLU A 67 -4.67 -9.69 -1.31
CA GLU A 67 -4.15 -11.03 -1.01
C GLU A 67 -4.36 -11.98 -2.18
N THR A 68 -5.55 -11.97 -2.79
CA THR A 68 -5.84 -12.80 -3.97
C THR A 68 -5.06 -12.34 -5.19
N TYR A 69 -4.81 -11.04 -5.33
CA TYR A 69 -3.91 -10.52 -6.36
C TYR A 69 -2.45 -10.93 -6.11
N ASN A 70 -1.95 -10.81 -4.88
CA ASN A 70 -0.62 -11.31 -4.53
C ASN A 70 -0.47 -12.80 -4.87
N TYR A 71 -1.52 -13.58 -4.62
CA TYR A 71 -1.53 -15.00 -4.99
C TYR A 71 -1.43 -15.20 -6.51
N LEU A 72 -2.19 -14.44 -7.32
CA LEU A 72 -2.05 -14.49 -8.80
C LEU A 72 -0.61 -14.22 -9.23
N MET A 73 0.02 -13.20 -8.67
CA MET A 73 1.38 -12.78 -9.00
C MET A 73 2.47 -13.78 -8.57
N THR A 74 2.10 -14.78 -7.77
CA THR A 74 2.97 -15.90 -7.35
C THR A 74 2.59 -17.23 -8.01
N LEU A 75 1.68 -17.22 -8.98
CA LEU A 75 1.36 -18.42 -9.76
C LEU A 75 2.32 -18.57 -10.95
N PRO A 76 2.96 -19.74 -11.14
CA PRO A 76 3.72 -20.02 -12.37
C PRO A 76 2.87 -19.80 -13.64
N ALA A 77 1.56 -20.12 -13.58
CA ALA A 77 0.63 -19.94 -14.68
C ALA A 77 0.55 -18.48 -15.17
N PHE A 78 0.67 -17.50 -14.27
CA PHE A 78 0.73 -16.08 -14.65
C PHE A 78 1.91 -15.81 -15.58
N TYR A 79 3.11 -16.19 -15.20
CA TYR A 79 4.32 -15.95 -16.00
C TYR A 79 4.34 -16.79 -17.28
N LYS A 80 3.74 -17.98 -17.25
CA LYS A 80 3.62 -18.85 -18.42
C LYS A 80 2.89 -18.16 -19.59
N THR A 81 1.94 -17.28 -19.31
CA THR A 81 1.20 -16.53 -20.34
C THR A 81 2.05 -15.49 -21.06
N PHE A 82 3.19 -15.11 -20.48
CA PHE A 82 4.10 -14.08 -21.00
C PHE A 82 5.45 -14.63 -21.47
N LEU A 83 5.60 -15.95 -21.65
CA LEU A 83 6.89 -16.56 -22.05
C LEU A 83 7.41 -16.13 -23.43
N ASP A 84 6.56 -15.54 -24.27
CA ASP A 84 6.96 -14.94 -25.54
C ASP A 84 7.75 -13.65 -25.36
N PHE A 85 7.75 -13.07 -24.17
CA PHE A 85 8.53 -11.90 -23.76
C PHE A 85 9.69 -12.30 -22.86
N GLU A 86 10.82 -11.63 -22.99
CA GLU A 86 11.94 -11.78 -22.06
C GLU A 86 11.65 -11.10 -20.72
N TYR A 87 11.02 -9.92 -20.79
CA TYR A 87 10.63 -9.13 -19.62
C TYR A 87 9.18 -8.71 -19.68
N ILE A 88 8.59 -8.49 -18.51
CA ILE A 88 7.34 -7.74 -18.33
C ILE A 88 7.57 -6.60 -17.33
N LEU A 89 7.04 -5.43 -17.63
CA LEU A 89 6.88 -4.34 -16.67
C LEU A 89 5.48 -4.43 -16.08
N ILE A 90 5.35 -4.79 -14.82
CA ILE A 90 4.07 -4.64 -14.10
C ILE A 90 3.83 -3.16 -13.89
N TYR A 91 2.66 -2.68 -14.30
CA TYR A 91 2.25 -1.29 -14.22
C TYR A 91 0.80 -1.21 -13.70
N GLN A 92 0.64 -1.05 -12.39
CA GLN A 92 -0.68 -0.78 -11.80
C GLN A 92 -1.11 0.66 -12.08
N LEU A 93 -2.44 0.92 -12.12
CA LEU A 93 -2.96 2.23 -12.52
C LEU A 93 -2.85 3.30 -11.41
N ASP A 94 -2.17 3.01 -10.32
CA ASP A 94 -1.64 3.97 -9.36
C ASP A 94 -0.11 4.16 -9.46
N ALA A 95 0.48 3.66 -10.55
CA ALA A 95 1.85 3.98 -10.97
C ALA A 95 1.87 5.18 -11.92
N PHE A 96 3.07 5.72 -12.16
CA PHE A 96 3.30 6.76 -13.15
C PHE A 96 4.72 6.65 -13.71
N VAL A 97 4.86 6.68 -15.04
CA VAL A 97 6.15 6.63 -15.73
C VAL A 97 6.55 8.03 -16.21
N PHE A 98 7.77 8.47 -15.89
CA PHE A 98 8.22 9.83 -16.19
C PHE A 98 8.83 9.98 -17.58
N TYR A 99 9.58 8.98 -18.02
CA TYR A 99 10.28 8.94 -19.31
C TYR A 99 10.52 7.49 -19.72
N ASP A 100 10.81 7.27 -20.99
CA ASP A 100 11.11 5.91 -21.47
C ASP A 100 12.57 5.54 -21.21
N ALA A 101 12.75 4.56 -20.34
CA ALA A 101 14.03 3.90 -20.08
C ALA A 101 13.88 2.38 -19.99
N LEU A 102 12.78 1.81 -20.52
CA LEU A 102 12.44 0.42 -20.31
C LEU A 102 13.50 -0.53 -20.90
N GLU A 103 13.97 -0.29 -22.13
CA GLU A 103 15.03 -1.10 -22.75
C GLU A 103 16.35 -1.02 -22.00
N TYR A 104 16.69 0.15 -21.43
CA TYR A 104 17.87 0.29 -20.59
C TYR A 104 17.80 -0.62 -19.38
N PHE A 105 16.66 -0.64 -18.66
CA PHE A 105 16.53 -1.50 -17.50
C PHE A 105 16.48 -2.99 -17.85
N CYS A 106 15.88 -3.38 -18.99
CA CYS A 106 15.97 -4.74 -19.52
C CYS A 106 17.42 -5.14 -19.81
N SER A 107 18.24 -4.24 -20.38
CA SER A 107 19.63 -4.53 -20.74
C SER A 107 20.54 -4.77 -19.53
N LEU A 108 20.12 -4.41 -18.33
CA LEU A 108 20.89 -4.65 -17.09
C LEU A 108 20.90 -6.12 -16.65
N GLY A 109 20.01 -6.96 -17.18
CA GLY A 109 20.01 -8.41 -16.95
C GLY A 109 19.60 -8.86 -15.56
N TYR A 110 18.92 -8.02 -14.78
CA TYR A 110 18.34 -8.43 -13.48
C TYR A 110 17.02 -9.19 -13.67
N ASP A 111 16.76 -10.16 -12.80
CA ASP A 111 15.52 -10.91 -12.82
C ASP A 111 14.34 -10.14 -12.24
N TYR A 112 14.65 -9.21 -11.31
CA TYR A 112 13.67 -8.33 -10.71
C TYR A 112 14.26 -6.95 -10.43
N ILE A 113 13.55 -5.91 -10.86
CA ILE A 113 13.85 -4.51 -10.51
C ILE A 113 12.56 -3.89 -9.96
N GLY A 114 12.63 -3.31 -8.76
CA GLY A 114 11.53 -2.58 -8.13
C GLY A 114 11.99 -1.30 -7.45
N ALA A 115 11.16 -0.73 -6.59
CA ALA A 115 11.50 0.46 -5.83
C ALA A 115 12.42 0.14 -4.64
N PRO A 116 13.27 1.10 -4.21
CA PRO A 116 14.08 0.94 -3.02
C PRO A 116 13.23 1.08 -1.76
N TRP A 117 13.34 0.13 -0.85
CA TRP A 117 12.74 0.24 0.47
C TRP A 117 13.69 0.89 1.47
N PRO A 118 13.22 1.86 2.27
CA PRO A 118 14.05 2.53 3.28
C PRO A 118 14.42 1.59 4.45
N TYR A 119 13.63 0.55 4.64
CA TYR A 119 13.80 -0.52 5.63
C TYR A 119 13.35 -1.84 5.00
N SER A 120 13.68 -2.97 5.61
CA SER A 120 13.18 -4.27 5.18
C SER A 120 11.75 -4.49 5.73
N PRO A 121 10.69 -4.38 4.92
CA PRO A 121 9.31 -4.39 5.43
C PRO A 121 8.90 -5.75 5.99
N ALA A 122 9.56 -6.81 5.55
CA ALA A 122 9.20 -8.18 5.90
C ALA A 122 10.32 -8.94 6.62
N ARG A 123 11.13 -8.23 7.40
CA ARG A 123 12.29 -8.81 8.09
C ARG A 123 11.95 -10.07 8.91
N LYS A 124 10.75 -10.13 9.49
CA LYS A 124 10.27 -11.30 10.24
C LYS A 124 10.06 -12.52 9.34
N PHE A 125 9.56 -12.30 8.12
CA PHE A 125 9.24 -13.35 7.16
C PHE A 125 10.46 -13.84 6.38
N THR A 126 11.53 -13.07 6.40
CA THR A 126 12.76 -13.31 5.63
C THR A 126 13.90 -13.81 6.51
N ASN A 127 13.61 -14.42 7.66
CA ASN A 127 14.62 -14.85 8.64
C ASN A 127 15.64 -13.74 8.94
N TYR A 128 15.14 -12.50 9.05
CA TYR A 128 15.93 -11.28 9.29
C TYR A 128 16.93 -10.89 8.18
N LYS A 129 16.94 -11.56 7.03
CA LYS A 129 17.69 -11.07 5.86
C LYS A 129 17.08 -9.76 5.38
N ALA A 130 17.92 -8.83 4.96
CA ALA A 130 17.49 -7.48 4.62
C ALA A 130 17.04 -7.40 3.14
N VAL A 131 15.76 -7.54 2.88
CA VAL A 131 15.17 -7.23 1.56
C VAL A 131 15.06 -5.72 1.42
N ARG A 132 15.70 -5.15 0.41
CA ARG A 132 15.83 -3.70 0.22
C ARG A 132 15.20 -3.19 -1.09
N VAL A 133 14.73 -4.08 -1.93
CA VAL A 133 14.10 -3.78 -3.23
C VAL A 133 12.83 -4.60 -3.35
N GLY A 134 11.74 -3.97 -3.74
CA GLY A 134 10.44 -4.58 -3.94
C GLY A 134 9.53 -3.66 -4.72
N ASN A 135 8.24 -3.64 -4.39
CA ASN A 135 7.17 -2.93 -5.09
C ASN A 135 6.59 -3.74 -6.27
N GLY A 136 5.46 -4.41 -6.01
CA GLY A 136 4.76 -5.20 -7.02
C GLY A 136 4.08 -4.40 -8.12
N GLY A 137 3.63 -3.16 -7.82
CA GLY A 137 2.80 -2.37 -8.73
C GLY A 137 3.56 -1.58 -9.80
N PHE A 138 4.88 -1.41 -9.65
CA PHE A 138 5.78 -0.91 -10.69
C PHE A 138 7.10 -1.66 -10.61
N SER A 139 7.20 -2.78 -11.30
CA SER A 139 8.36 -3.67 -11.27
C SER A 139 8.65 -4.31 -12.62
N LEU A 140 9.93 -4.37 -12.98
CA LEU A 140 10.41 -5.09 -14.14
C LEU A 140 10.80 -6.51 -13.72
N ARG A 141 10.32 -7.50 -14.45
CA ARG A 141 10.47 -8.93 -14.15
C ARG A 141 10.94 -9.70 -15.36
N ASN A 142 12.02 -10.45 -15.22
CA ASN A 142 12.39 -11.47 -16.20
C ASN A 142 11.39 -12.62 -16.11
N VAL A 143 10.66 -12.85 -17.18
CA VAL A 143 9.52 -13.79 -17.19
C VAL A 143 9.96 -15.22 -16.86
N LYS A 144 11.03 -15.66 -17.53
CA LYS A 144 11.55 -17.04 -17.36
C LYS A 144 12.14 -17.25 -15.97
N ALA A 145 12.86 -16.26 -15.43
CA ALA A 145 13.43 -16.32 -14.08
C ALA A 145 12.32 -16.38 -13.02
N CYS A 146 11.30 -15.50 -13.11
CA CYS A 146 10.15 -15.54 -12.22
C CYS A 146 9.38 -16.87 -12.30
N TYR A 147 9.15 -17.38 -13.50
CA TYR A 147 8.53 -18.68 -13.71
C TYR A 147 9.33 -19.80 -13.03
N ASN A 148 10.64 -19.85 -13.28
CA ASN A 148 11.50 -20.91 -12.76
C ASN A 148 11.61 -20.86 -11.22
N VAL A 149 11.76 -19.67 -10.62
CA VAL A 149 11.89 -19.55 -9.17
C VAL A 149 10.62 -20.00 -8.45
N LEU A 150 9.45 -19.75 -9.03
CA LEU A 150 8.17 -20.20 -8.46
C LEU A 150 8.00 -21.71 -8.54
N ILE A 151 8.48 -22.37 -9.60
CA ILE A 151 8.44 -23.84 -9.72
C ILE A 151 9.48 -24.48 -8.81
N ASN A 152 10.72 -23.97 -8.84
CA ASN A 152 11.82 -24.58 -8.09
C ASN A 152 11.66 -24.43 -6.58
N HIS A 153 10.85 -23.47 -6.13
CA HIS A 153 10.59 -23.21 -4.70
C HIS A 153 9.10 -23.32 -4.35
N GLU A 154 8.39 -24.26 -4.95
CA GLU A 154 6.94 -24.47 -4.80
C GLU A 154 6.51 -24.59 -3.33
N GLU A 155 7.24 -25.35 -2.52
CA GLU A 155 6.92 -25.48 -1.10
C GLU A 155 7.02 -24.14 -0.36
N SER A 156 8.08 -23.39 -0.61
CA SER A 156 8.30 -22.06 0.00
C SER A 156 7.19 -21.08 -0.39
N ILE A 157 6.79 -21.07 -1.68
CA ILE A 157 5.73 -20.16 -2.14
C ILE A 157 4.36 -20.59 -1.62
N ASN A 158 4.09 -21.89 -1.49
CA ASN A 158 2.85 -22.37 -0.90
C ASN A 158 2.72 -21.96 0.58
N GLN A 159 3.82 -22.02 1.35
CA GLN A 159 3.83 -21.52 2.72
C GLN A 159 3.66 -20.00 2.77
N TRP A 160 4.27 -19.27 1.84
CA TRP A 160 4.13 -17.82 1.70
C TRP A 160 2.69 -17.40 1.45
N ASN A 161 2.04 -18.07 0.50
CA ASN A 161 0.66 -17.81 0.12
C ASN A 161 -0.35 -18.17 1.22
N LYS A 162 -0.11 -19.27 1.97
CA LYS A 162 -0.92 -19.62 3.14
C LYS A 162 -0.91 -18.53 4.22
N GLN A 163 0.19 -17.77 4.32
CA GLN A 163 0.32 -16.65 5.25
C GLN A 163 -0.14 -15.31 4.64
N GLN A 164 -0.64 -15.31 3.40
CA GLN A 164 -1.10 -14.14 2.67
C GLN A 164 -0.05 -13.01 2.60
N LEU A 165 1.23 -13.38 2.42
CA LEU A 165 2.33 -12.42 2.39
C LEU A 165 2.47 -11.75 1.01
N PRO A 166 2.99 -10.51 0.96
CA PRO A 166 3.15 -9.77 -0.29
C PRO A 166 4.12 -10.46 -1.26
N GLU A 167 3.75 -10.50 -2.53
CA GLU A 167 4.50 -11.20 -3.59
C GLU A 167 5.86 -10.52 -3.90
N ASP A 168 5.90 -9.19 -3.85
CA ASP A 168 7.11 -8.41 -4.09
C ASP A 168 8.17 -8.63 -3.01
N VAL A 169 7.74 -8.92 -1.78
CA VAL A 169 8.65 -9.34 -0.71
C VAL A 169 9.20 -10.74 -0.97
N PHE A 170 8.41 -11.65 -1.55
CA PHE A 170 8.88 -12.99 -1.93
C PHE A 170 10.01 -12.89 -2.96
N PHE A 171 9.79 -12.17 -4.06
CA PHE A 171 10.83 -12.00 -5.08
C PHE A 171 12.07 -11.28 -4.55
N GLY A 172 11.87 -10.22 -3.76
CA GLY A 172 12.98 -9.56 -3.09
C GLY A 172 13.74 -10.47 -2.13
N TYR A 173 13.04 -11.41 -1.46
CA TYR A 173 13.64 -12.40 -0.57
C TYR A 173 14.44 -13.46 -1.34
N CYS A 174 13.95 -13.91 -2.49
CA CYS A 174 14.71 -14.81 -3.36
C CYS A 174 16.09 -14.24 -3.70
N GLY A 175 16.19 -12.94 -3.94
CA GLY A 175 17.47 -12.27 -4.23
C GLY A 175 18.47 -12.17 -3.07
N VAL A 176 18.09 -12.57 -1.85
CA VAL A 176 18.98 -12.59 -0.68
C VAL A 176 19.13 -13.99 -0.06
N ARG A 177 18.55 -15.00 -0.69
CA ARG A 177 18.69 -16.41 -0.31
C ARG A 177 19.90 -17.03 -1.01
N ASP A 178 20.61 -17.87 -0.29
CA ASP A 178 21.80 -18.56 -0.83
C ASP A 178 21.43 -19.76 -1.72
N ASP A 179 20.19 -20.29 -1.56
CA ASP A 179 19.64 -21.44 -2.28
C ASP A 179 18.74 -21.04 -3.46
N CYS A 180 18.72 -19.75 -3.82
CA CYS A 180 17.84 -19.21 -4.84
C CYS A 180 18.67 -18.51 -5.93
N ASP A 181 18.67 -19.08 -7.13
CA ASP A 181 19.29 -18.44 -8.30
C ASP A 181 18.33 -17.39 -8.89
N PHE A 182 18.29 -16.21 -8.25
CA PHE A 182 17.42 -15.12 -8.63
C PHE A 182 18.08 -13.77 -8.36
N ASN A 183 18.36 -13.03 -9.42
CA ASN A 183 19.17 -11.81 -9.37
C ASN A 183 18.32 -10.54 -9.24
N VAL A 184 18.15 -10.04 -8.03
CA VAL A 184 17.44 -8.79 -7.73
C VAL A 184 18.37 -7.60 -7.86
N ALA A 185 17.91 -6.55 -8.55
CA ALA A 185 18.71 -5.34 -8.74
C ALA A 185 19.13 -4.72 -7.40
N PRO A 186 20.38 -4.23 -7.30
CA PRO A 186 20.86 -3.56 -6.09
C PRO A 186 20.17 -2.20 -5.90
N ILE A 187 20.18 -1.71 -4.67
CA ILE A 187 19.43 -0.50 -4.26
C ILE A 187 19.79 0.76 -5.05
N ASN A 188 21.02 0.88 -5.54
CA ASN A 188 21.45 2.00 -6.38
C ASN A 188 20.79 1.99 -7.77
N ILE A 189 20.47 0.82 -8.31
CA ILE A 189 19.67 0.68 -9.54
C ILE A 189 18.19 0.95 -9.22
N ALA A 190 17.67 0.42 -8.10
CA ALA A 190 16.32 0.66 -7.68
C ALA A 190 16.00 2.16 -7.51
N TYR A 191 16.93 2.98 -7.01
CA TYR A 191 16.78 4.45 -6.94
C TYR A 191 16.60 5.12 -8.31
N LYS A 192 17.15 4.53 -9.37
CA LYS A 192 16.98 5.04 -10.74
C LYS A 192 15.67 4.54 -11.36
N PHE A 193 15.21 3.37 -10.94
CA PHE A 193 14.07 2.69 -11.53
C PHE A 193 12.74 3.23 -11.00
N SER A 194 12.51 3.24 -9.68
CA SER A 194 11.20 3.61 -9.14
C SER A 194 11.26 4.27 -7.77
N ALA A 195 10.21 5.05 -7.47
CA ALA A 195 9.95 5.58 -6.14
C ALA A 195 8.57 5.12 -5.67
N GLU A 196 8.50 4.60 -4.45
CA GLU A 196 7.27 4.32 -3.71
C GLU A 196 7.29 5.11 -2.40
N TYR A 197 8.23 4.80 -1.52
CA TYR A 197 8.41 5.49 -0.25
C TYR A 197 9.44 6.61 -0.36
N ASN A 198 9.13 7.78 0.24
CA ASN A 198 10.01 8.92 0.37
C ASN A 198 10.66 9.38 -0.97
N PRO A 199 9.83 9.77 -1.98
CA PRO A 199 10.31 10.20 -3.28
C PRO A 199 11.35 11.33 -3.26
N PRO A 200 11.30 12.33 -2.35
CA PRO A 200 12.38 13.32 -2.25
C PRO A 200 13.76 12.69 -1.96
N ARG A 201 13.78 11.63 -1.13
CA ARG A 201 15.02 10.89 -0.86
C ARG A 201 15.48 10.07 -2.08
N VAL A 202 14.52 9.45 -2.79
CA VAL A 202 14.83 8.71 -4.03
C VAL A 202 15.45 9.65 -5.05
N VAL A 203 14.82 10.80 -5.30
CA VAL A 203 15.36 11.83 -6.22
C VAL A 203 16.75 12.30 -5.79
N LYS A 204 16.95 12.60 -4.50
CA LYS A 204 18.28 12.97 -3.98
C LYS A 204 19.32 11.87 -4.22
N LYS A 205 18.98 10.61 -3.98
CA LYS A 205 19.86 9.46 -4.20
C LYS A 205 20.11 9.15 -5.68
N ASN A 206 19.20 9.57 -6.55
CA ASN A 206 19.33 9.48 -8.01
C ASN A 206 19.98 10.74 -8.63
N GLY A 207 20.81 11.46 -7.88
CA GLY A 207 21.52 12.64 -8.39
C GLY A 207 20.60 13.81 -8.73
N ASN A 208 19.53 14.03 -7.95
CA ASN A 208 18.47 15.03 -8.15
C ASN A 208 17.68 14.88 -9.46
N LYS A 209 17.60 13.64 -9.97
CA LYS A 209 16.78 13.30 -11.14
C LYS A 209 15.60 12.45 -10.72
N LEU A 210 14.47 12.60 -11.40
CA LEU A 210 13.35 11.69 -11.25
C LEU A 210 13.78 10.26 -11.62
N PRO A 211 13.27 9.22 -10.94
CA PRO A 211 13.43 7.84 -11.39
C PRO A 211 12.66 7.59 -12.69
N PHE A 212 12.77 6.41 -13.28
CA PHE A 212 11.98 6.01 -14.45
C PHE A 212 10.47 6.04 -14.20
N GLY A 213 10.02 5.62 -12.99
CA GLY A 213 8.63 5.72 -12.61
C GLY A 213 8.40 5.82 -11.10
N CYS A 214 7.14 5.76 -10.70
CA CYS A 214 6.73 5.68 -9.31
C CYS A 214 5.48 4.81 -9.16
N HIS A 215 5.18 4.40 -7.92
CA HIS A 215 3.99 3.64 -7.58
C HIS A 215 3.34 4.18 -6.31
N ALA A 216 2.05 3.90 -6.15
CA ALA A 216 1.24 4.33 -5.00
C ALA A 216 1.35 5.83 -4.71
N TRP A 217 1.56 6.63 -5.77
CA TRP A 217 1.81 8.06 -5.67
C TRP A 217 0.64 8.84 -5.06
N ARG A 218 -0.58 8.36 -5.24
CA ARG A 218 -1.78 8.96 -4.66
C ARG A 218 -1.93 8.68 -3.17
N ILE A 219 -1.29 7.62 -2.65
CA ILE A 219 -1.30 7.26 -1.24
C ILE A 219 -0.11 7.89 -0.52
N PHE A 220 1.05 7.88 -1.18
CA PHE A 220 2.30 8.39 -0.62
C PHE A 220 2.77 9.61 -1.40
N TYR A 221 2.88 10.78 -0.78
CA TYR A 221 3.48 11.98 -1.38
C TYR A 221 2.72 12.59 -2.57
N SER A 222 1.37 12.56 -2.60
CA SER A 222 0.60 13.10 -3.72
C SER A 222 0.92 14.57 -4.01
N ASP A 223 1.10 15.44 -3.00
CA ASP A 223 1.47 16.84 -3.22
C ASP A 223 2.79 17.00 -3.98
N PHE A 224 3.77 16.12 -3.68
CA PHE A 224 5.03 16.09 -4.39
C PHE A 224 4.81 15.73 -5.86
N TYR A 225 4.00 14.71 -6.12
CA TYR A 225 3.75 14.22 -7.47
C TYR A 225 2.80 15.11 -8.27
N ILE A 226 1.73 15.64 -7.67
CA ILE A 226 0.80 16.56 -8.33
C ILE A 226 1.56 17.75 -8.92
N LYS A 227 2.48 18.33 -8.14
CA LYS A 227 3.31 19.43 -8.63
C LYS A 227 4.10 19.06 -9.89
N ILE A 228 4.67 17.85 -9.92
CA ILE A 228 5.44 17.34 -11.06
C ILE A 228 4.49 17.06 -12.23
N PHE A 229 3.38 16.38 -11.99
CA PHE A 229 2.43 16.01 -13.05
C PHE A 229 1.75 17.22 -13.65
N SER A 230 1.43 18.27 -12.84
CA SER A 230 0.93 19.54 -13.36
C SER A 230 1.92 20.22 -14.30
N GLN A 231 3.23 20.15 -14.01
CA GLN A 231 4.29 20.62 -14.92
C GLN A 231 4.36 19.79 -16.20
N MET A 232 3.89 18.54 -16.17
CA MET A 232 3.79 17.67 -17.36
C MET A 232 2.48 17.85 -18.13
N GLY A 233 1.62 18.78 -17.70
CA GLY A 233 0.37 19.15 -18.38
C GLY A 233 -0.89 18.45 -17.89
N TYR A 234 -0.84 17.77 -16.73
CA TYR A 234 -2.04 17.17 -16.13
C TYR A 234 -2.75 18.16 -15.21
N ASP A 235 -4.07 18.25 -15.34
CA ASP A 235 -4.92 19.11 -14.51
C ASP A 235 -5.54 18.29 -13.36
N PHE A 236 -5.29 18.71 -12.14
CA PHE A 236 -5.83 18.13 -10.91
C PHE A 236 -6.90 19.01 -10.25
N SER A 237 -7.23 20.17 -10.83
CA SER A 237 -8.15 21.16 -10.24
C SER A 237 -9.57 20.62 -10.06
N GLN A 238 -9.97 19.67 -10.90
CA GLN A 238 -11.31 19.08 -10.89
C GLN A 238 -11.41 17.81 -10.03
N ILE A 239 -10.31 17.32 -9.49
CA ILE A 239 -10.30 16.07 -8.72
C ILE A 239 -10.74 16.37 -7.29
N LYS A 240 -12.00 16.09 -7.01
CA LYS A 240 -12.58 16.13 -5.66
C LYS A 240 -12.05 14.92 -4.88
N ASN A 241 -11.65 15.11 -3.63
CA ASN A 241 -11.20 14.04 -2.73
C ASN A 241 -9.85 13.42 -3.09
N MET A 242 -8.84 14.25 -3.41
CA MET A 242 -7.47 13.77 -3.34
C MET A 242 -7.20 13.22 -1.92
N PRO A 243 -6.61 12.04 -1.80
CA PRO A 243 -6.23 11.51 -0.49
C PRO A 243 -5.44 12.56 0.28
N ILE A 244 -5.83 12.82 1.53
CA ILE A 244 -5.09 13.77 2.39
C ILE A 244 -3.69 13.21 2.57
N ASN A 245 -2.72 13.90 1.99
CA ASN A 245 -1.33 13.48 2.11
C ASN A 245 -0.72 13.88 3.43
N PHE A 246 -0.15 12.92 4.07
CA PHE A 246 0.77 13.11 5.18
C PHE A 246 2.17 13.61 4.75
N ASP A 247 2.31 14.23 3.58
CA ASP A 247 3.60 14.35 2.90
C ASP A 247 4.07 15.75 2.48
N GLY A 248 3.71 16.76 3.21
CA GLY A 248 4.45 18.03 3.13
C GLY A 248 5.84 17.91 3.79
N GLY A 249 6.90 17.75 3.05
CA GLY A 249 8.32 17.62 3.42
C GLY A 249 8.73 17.77 4.91
N PHE A 250 8.77 18.98 5.47
CA PHE A 250 9.07 19.24 6.88
C PHE A 250 7.96 18.74 7.83
N ARG A 251 6.68 18.85 7.44
CA ARG A 251 5.54 18.27 8.16
C ARG A 251 5.69 16.78 8.34
N ASN A 252 6.11 16.07 7.30
CA ASN A 252 6.32 14.62 7.34
C ASN A 252 7.41 14.19 8.29
N TRP A 253 8.52 14.89 8.32
CA TRP A 253 9.61 14.62 9.25
C TRP A 253 9.15 14.80 10.70
N LEU A 254 8.42 15.92 10.99
CA LEU A 254 7.82 16.17 12.31
C LEU A 254 6.74 15.14 12.65
N THR A 255 5.90 14.77 11.68
CA THR A 255 4.87 13.72 11.84
C THR A 255 5.51 12.37 12.16
N ARG A 256 6.61 12.02 11.50
CA ARG A 256 7.38 10.79 11.81
C ARG A 256 8.04 10.83 13.19
N ILE A 257 8.59 11.97 13.59
CA ILE A 257 9.13 12.14 14.94
C ILE A 257 8.00 12.06 15.97
N ALA A 258 6.85 12.70 15.71
CA ALA A 258 5.69 12.64 16.57
C ALA A 258 5.15 11.21 16.67
N LEU A 259 5.02 10.50 15.54
CA LEU A 259 4.61 9.08 15.49
C LEU A 259 5.61 8.20 16.25
N TYR A 260 6.89 8.36 16.01
CA TYR A 260 7.93 7.59 16.72
C TYR A 260 7.91 7.88 18.23
N ARG A 261 7.75 9.15 18.63
CA ARG A 261 7.60 9.53 20.03
C ARG A 261 6.30 9.01 20.64
N LEU A 262 5.20 9.03 19.87
CA LEU A 262 3.92 8.48 20.27
C LEU A 262 4.01 6.96 20.43
N ILE A 263 4.57 6.23 19.46
CA ILE A 263 4.80 4.79 19.55
C ILE A 263 5.70 4.46 20.76
N ARG A 264 6.74 5.23 21.01
CA ARG A 264 7.59 5.07 22.20
C ARG A 264 6.84 5.36 23.50
N ARG A 265 5.94 6.34 23.52
CA ARG A 265 5.12 6.65 24.70
C ARG A 265 4.03 5.59 24.90
N VAL A 266 3.39 5.13 23.83
CA VAL A 266 2.43 4.01 23.84
C VAL A 266 3.10 2.73 24.33
N ASN A 267 4.30 2.43 23.84
CA ASN A 267 5.10 1.30 24.33
C ASN A 267 5.52 1.43 25.79
N ARG A 268 5.44 2.64 26.39
CA ARG A 268 5.67 2.91 27.81
C ARG A 268 4.36 3.11 28.61
N GLY A 269 3.20 2.84 28.03
CA GLY A 269 1.89 2.97 28.68
C GLY A 269 1.39 4.41 28.93
N GLN A 270 2.11 5.44 28.48
CA GLN A 270 1.87 6.82 28.93
C GLN A 270 1.01 7.68 28.02
N ALA A 271 0.72 7.28 26.79
CA ALA A 271 0.18 8.22 25.80
C ALA A 271 -1.32 8.09 25.55
N LEU A 272 -1.87 6.90 25.57
CA LEU A 272 -3.29 6.69 25.25
C LEU A 272 -4.24 7.02 26.38
N THR A 273 -3.78 6.91 27.63
CA THR A 273 -4.57 7.29 28.82
C THR A 273 -5.01 8.78 28.82
N ARG A 274 -4.32 9.66 28.10
CA ARG A 274 -4.71 11.07 27.98
C ARG A 274 -5.92 11.30 27.09
N TYR A 275 -6.18 10.40 26.17
CA TYR A 275 -7.24 10.52 25.17
C TYR A 275 -8.46 9.66 25.51
N LEU A 276 -8.33 8.76 26.50
CA LEU A 276 -9.45 8.00 26.98
C LEU A 276 -10.34 8.83 27.90
N PRO A 277 -11.66 8.74 27.77
CA PRO A 277 -12.58 9.33 28.73
C PRO A 277 -12.27 8.82 30.14
N LYS A 278 -12.37 9.69 31.14
CA LYS A 278 -12.14 9.33 32.55
C LYS A 278 -13.30 8.56 33.18
N ASN A 279 -14.37 8.37 32.42
CA ASN A 279 -15.57 7.70 32.91
C ASN A 279 -15.38 6.18 32.77
N HIS A 280 -16.07 5.46 33.66
CA HIS A 280 -16.21 4.02 33.53
C HIS A 280 -17.29 3.70 32.49
N PHE A 281 -17.10 2.64 31.71
CA PHE A 281 -18.02 2.17 30.69
C PHE A 281 -18.42 0.70 30.97
N ALA A 282 -19.64 0.36 30.67
CA ALA A 282 -20.10 -1.05 30.79
C ALA A 282 -19.32 -1.97 29.82
N SER A 283 -18.95 -1.45 28.65
CA SER A 283 -18.05 -2.18 27.75
C SER A 283 -17.21 -1.24 26.88
N VAL A 284 -16.06 -1.72 26.47
CA VAL A 284 -15.21 -1.12 25.42
C VAL A 284 -15.25 -1.99 24.18
N ARG A 285 -15.53 -1.38 23.02
CA ARG A 285 -15.56 -2.05 21.73
C ARG A 285 -14.44 -1.50 20.86
N VAL A 286 -13.57 -2.40 20.45
CA VAL A 286 -12.34 -2.05 19.72
C VAL A 286 -12.39 -2.63 18.32
N ILE A 287 -12.33 -1.75 17.32
CA ILE A 287 -12.05 -2.15 15.93
C ILE A 287 -10.55 -2.09 15.73
N ARG A 288 -9.96 -3.17 15.25
CA ARG A 288 -8.51 -3.34 15.19
C ARG A 288 -8.02 -3.72 13.79
N SER A 289 -6.83 -3.23 13.45
CA SER A 289 -5.96 -3.93 12.50
C SER A 289 -5.08 -4.96 13.25
N PRO A 290 -4.62 -6.02 12.60
CA PRO A 290 -3.74 -7.03 13.22
C PRO A 290 -2.49 -6.46 13.88
N SER A 291 -1.96 -5.35 13.34
CA SER A 291 -0.78 -4.66 13.87
C SER A 291 -1.03 -3.88 15.17
N ALA A 292 -2.28 -3.57 15.49
CA ALA A 292 -2.65 -2.79 16.66
C ALA A 292 -2.83 -3.62 17.95
N MET A 293 -2.91 -4.95 17.84
CA MET A 293 -3.18 -5.87 18.95
C MET A 293 -2.29 -5.69 20.18
N ILE A 294 -0.98 -5.56 19.96
CA ILE A 294 0.01 -5.48 21.07
C ILE A 294 -0.16 -4.16 21.84
N ILE A 295 -0.49 -3.10 21.14
CA ILE A 295 -0.70 -1.77 21.71
C ILE A 295 -1.93 -1.79 22.60
N PHE A 296 -2.99 -2.47 22.16
CA PHE A 296 -4.26 -2.56 22.89
C PHE A 296 -4.23 -3.46 24.11
N ALA A 297 -3.66 -4.65 23.99
CA ALA A 297 -3.52 -5.52 25.15
C ALA A 297 -2.84 -4.79 26.31
N ARG A 298 -1.86 -3.96 26.01
CA ARG A 298 -1.14 -3.17 27.00
C ARG A 298 -1.99 -2.02 27.56
N LEU A 299 -2.73 -1.30 26.70
CA LEU A 299 -3.63 -0.22 27.13
C LEU A 299 -4.67 -0.72 28.11
N ILE A 300 -5.24 -1.88 27.86
CA ILE A 300 -6.28 -2.48 28.67
C ILE A 300 -5.71 -2.98 29.99
N LEU A 301 -4.57 -3.66 29.98
CA LEU A 301 -3.88 -4.12 31.18
C LEU A 301 -3.48 -2.98 32.12
N GLU A 302 -3.14 -1.81 31.56
CA GLU A 302 -2.77 -0.62 32.33
C GLU A 302 -3.96 0.22 32.79
N ASN A 303 -5.19 -0.04 32.28
CA ASN A 303 -6.42 0.68 32.62
C ASN A 303 -7.60 -0.27 32.90
N PRO A 304 -7.49 -1.17 33.90
CA PRO A 304 -8.53 -2.16 34.20
C PRO A 304 -9.87 -1.53 34.66
N HIS A 305 -9.83 -0.25 35.06
CA HIS A 305 -11.00 0.50 35.48
C HIS A 305 -11.82 1.09 34.33
N LEU A 306 -11.37 0.93 33.08
CA LEU A 306 -12.01 1.56 31.92
C LEU A 306 -13.37 0.94 31.61
N ALA A 307 -13.49 -0.38 31.70
CA ALA A 307 -14.73 -1.10 31.45
C ALA A 307 -14.74 -2.50 32.09
N ASP A 308 -15.96 -3.03 32.32
CA ASP A 308 -16.15 -4.37 32.81
C ASP A 308 -15.95 -5.43 31.74
N GLU A 309 -16.27 -5.09 30.47
CA GLU A 309 -16.20 -5.99 29.34
C GLU A 309 -15.49 -5.34 28.15
N ILE A 310 -14.72 -6.11 27.39
CA ILE A 310 -14.00 -5.66 26.22
C ILE A 310 -14.24 -6.59 25.04
N TYR A 311 -14.71 -6.02 23.94
CA TYR A 311 -14.99 -6.72 22.70
C TYR A 311 -14.05 -6.23 21.59
N PHE A 312 -13.50 -7.16 20.83
CA PHE A 312 -12.66 -6.88 19.69
C PHE A 312 -13.38 -7.24 18.40
N TYR A 313 -13.34 -6.35 17.43
CA TYR A 313 -13.87 -6.54 16.09
C TYR A 313 -12.76 -6.38 15.07
N ASP A 314 -12.75 -7.23 14.05
CA ASP A 314 -11.90 -7.04 12.89
C ASP A 314 -12.49 -5.94 11.98
N GLU A 315 -11.67 -5.36 11.11
CA GLU A 315 -12.15 -4.35 10.15
C GLU A 315 -13.27 -4.87 9.24
N SER A 316 -13.26 -6.17 8.94
CA SER A 316 -14.32 -6.85 8.19
C SER A 316 -15.65 -6.99 8.96
N GLU A 317 -15.63 -6.84 10.28
CA GLU A 317 -16.80 -6.99 11.17
C GLU A 317 -17.45 -5.64 11.55
N GLN A 318 -17.08 -4.55 10.89
CA GLN A 318 -17.58 -3.20 11.18
C GLN A 318 -19.12 -3.08 11.12
N ASP A 319 -19.76 -3.82 10.22
CA ASP A 319 -21.23 -3.84 10.09
C ASP A 319 -21.90 -4.50 11.29
N ILE A 320 -21.29 -5.53 11.86
CA ILE A 320 -21.74 -6.20 13.10
C ILE A 320 -21.64 -5.23 14.26
N LEU A 321 -20.53 -4.50 14.38
CA LEU A 321 -20.36 -3.48 15.41
C LEU A 321 -21.41 -2.37 15.28
N ILE A 322 -21.65 -1.87 14.07
CA ILE A 322 -22.65 -0.82 13.81
C ILE A 322 -24.06 -1.30 14.18
N SER A 323 -24.39 -2.54 13.88
CA SER A 323 -25.63 -3.20 14.27
C SER A 323 -25.78 -3.30 15.78
N ASP A 324 -24.76 -3.77 16.46
CA ASP A 324 -24.72 -3.92 17.93
C ASP A 324 -24.89 -2.61 18.69
N LEU A 325 -24.38 -1.49 18.16
CA LEU A 325 -24.50 -0.16 18.75
C LEU A 325 -25.93 0.39 18.75
N THR A 326 -26.80 -0.13 17.88
CA THR A 326 -28.19 0.30 17.78
C THR A 326 -29.12 -0.35 18.81
N VAL A 327 -28.73 -1.47 19.38
CA VAL A 327 -29.60 -2.34 20.21
C VAL A 327 -29.45 -2.08 21.68
N LYS A 328 -28.35 -1.52 22.17
CA LYS A 328 -28.14 -1.37 23.64
C LYS A 328 -28.14 0.09 24.09
N LYS A 329 -28.97 0.39 25.11
CA LYS A 329 -29.09 1.71 25.74
C LYS A 329 -27.94 2.08 26.69
N GLU A 330 -26.98 1.18 26.96
CA GLU A 330 -25.91 1.40 27.92
C GLU A 330 -24.72 2.17 27.35
N PRO A 331 -23.96 2.91 28.16
CA PRO A 331 -22.81 3.67 27.68
C PRO A 331 -21.67 2.75 27.28
N HIS A 332 -21.45 2.61 25.98
CA HIS A 332 -20.32 1.89 25.42
C HIS A 332 -19.27 2.87 24.89
N LEU A 333 -18.02 2.61 25.16
CA LEU A 333 -16.90 3.30 24.53
C LEU A 333 -16.47 2.53 23.27
N ILE A 334 -16.34 3.24 22.17
CA ILE A 334 -15.82 2.71 20.93
C ILE A 334 -14.43 3.27 20.73
N ILE A 335 -13.47 2.41 20.47
CA ILE A 335 -12.10 2.81 20.12
C ILE A 335 -11.81 2.26 18.73
N THR A 336 -11.53 3.13 17.78
CA THR A 336 -11.21 2.74 16.42
C THR A 336 -9.70 2.80 16.19
N PHE A 337 -9.19 1.74 15.59
CA PHE A 337 -7.80 1.58 15.19
C PHE A 337 -7.77 0.93 13.81
N GLY A 338 -8.51 1.48 12.88
CA GLY A 338 -8.54 1.01 11.51
C GLY A 338 -7.16 1.00 10.87
N GLY A 339 -6.99 0.22 9.83
CA GLY A 339 -5.76 0.13 9.06
C GLY A 339 -5.41 1.44 8.36
N ASN A 340 -6.41 2.33 8.19
CA ASN A 340 -6.22 3.65 7.62
C ASN A 340 -7.20 4.67 8.23
N PHE A 341 -6.93 5.95 7.95
CA PHE A 341 -7.71 7.08 8.43
C PHE A 341 -9.16 7.08 7.90
N ASP A 342 -9.38 6.63 6.67
CA ASP A 342 -10.69 6.70 6.01
C ASP A 342 -11.71 5.77 6.68
N ILE A 343 -11.28 4.59 7.13
CA ILE A 343 -12.12 3.66 7.89
C ILE A 343 -12.53 4.29 9.21
N ASP A 344 -11.61 4.90 9.92
CA ASP A 344 -11.91 5.55 11.20
C ASP A 344 -12.87 6.72 11.02
N GLU A 345 -12.70 7.58 10.01
CA GLU A 345 -13.59 8.70 9.71
C GLU A 345 -14.99 8.23 9.29
N PHE A 346 -15.07 7.16 8.50
CA PHE A 346 -16.34 6.53 8.15
C PHE A 346 -17.10 6.07 9.40
N LEU A 347 -16.45 5.33 10.30
CA LEU A 347 -17.04 4.83 11.54
C LEU A 347 -17.47 5.96 12.46
N ILE A 348 -16.67 7.03 12.58
CA ILE A 348 -17.02 8.22 13.35
C ILE A 348 -18.28 8.87 12.76
N SER A 349 -18.33 9.07 11.45
CA SER A 349 -19.49 9.65 10.76
C SER A 349 -20.77 8.85 10.99
N VAL A 350 -20.69 7.51 10.92
CA VAL A 350 -21.82 6.62 11.18
C VAL A 350 -22.27 6.72 12.65
N ALA A 351 -21.33 6.72 13.59
CA ALA A 351 -21.58 6.85 15.02
C ALA A 351 -22.24 8.21 15.36
N GLU A 352 -21.75 9.30 14.80
CA GLU A 352 -22.31 10.64 14.99
C GLU A 352 -23.74 10.76 14.46
N LYS A 353 -24.04 10.17 13.30
CA LYS A 353 -25.41 10.08 12.76
C LYS A 353 -26.35 9.30 13.69
N LYS A 354 -25.83 8.43 14.54
CA LYS A 354 -26.59 7.68 15.55
C LYS A 354 -26.58 8.38 16.93
N GLY A 355 -26.13 9.61 17.02
CA GLY A 355 -26.10 10.40 18.26
C GLY A 355 -24.94 10.05 19.22
N ILE A 356 -23.93 9.36 18.74
CA ILE A 356 -22.72 9.01 19.51
C ILE A 356 -21.67 10.10 19.30
N SER A 357 -21.43 10.92 20.32
CA SER A 357 -20.50 12.07 20.20
C SER A 357 -19.05 11.64 20.26
N TYR A 358 -18.24 12.16 19.33
CA TYR A 358 -16.79 12.00 19.35
C TYR A 358 -16.16 12.57 20.63
N GLY A 359 -15.10 11.92 21.11
CA GLY A 359 -14.41 12.30 22.35
C GLY A 359 -15.12 11.92 23.64
N LYS A 360 -16.40 11.55 23.59
CA LYS A 360 -17.17 11.07 24.74
C LYS A 360 -17.41 9.58 24.74
N ARG A 361 -17.82 9.03 23.60
CA ARG A 361 -18.19 7.62 23.44
C ARG A 361 -17.54 6.94 22.24
N ILE A 362 -16.92 7.70 21.35
CA ILE A 362 -16.09 7.20 20.27
C ILE A 362 -14.78 7.96 20.23
N VAL A 363 -13.68 7.27 20.09
CA VAL A 363 -12.33 7.83 20.00
C VAL A 363 -11.58 7.13 18.86
N SER A 364 -11.01 7.89 17.93
CA SER A 364 -10.13 7.36 16.91
C SER A 364 -8.68 7.70 17.23
N PHE A 365 -7.83 6.70 17.16
CA PHE A 365 -6.39 6.89 17.31
C PHE A 365 -5.83 7.78 16.21
N TRP A 366 -6.26 7.60 14.97
CA TRP A 366 -5.79 8.40 13.85
C TRP A 366 -6.19 9.87 13.96
N ARG A 367 -7.44 10.16 14.32
CA ARG A 367 -7.92 11.52 14.51
C ARG A 367 -7.17 12.23 15.65
N GLU A 368 -6.96 11.57 16.78
CA GLU A 368 -6.20 12.13 17.91
C GLU A 368 -4.73 12.32 17.56
N TYR A 369 -4.16 11.44 16.76
CA TYR A 369 -2.81 11.58 16.26
C TYR A 369 -2.66 12.81 15.37
N ILE A 370 -3.58 13.03 14.41
CA ILE A 370 -3.61 14.19 13.51
C ILE A 370 -3.75 15.49 14.32
N ASN A 371 -4.73 15.54 15.23
CA ASN A 371 -4.94 16.70 16.09
C ASN A 371 -3.69 17.04 16.93
N SER A 372 -2.95 16.02 17.37
CA SER A 372 -1.70 16.21 18.10
C SER A 372 -0.58 16.76 17.22
N CYS A 373 -0.53 16.35 15.97
CA CYS A 373 0.40 16.88 14.98
C CYS A 373 0.10 18.34 14.65
N GLU A 374 -1.15 18.70 14.42
CA GLU A 374 -1.59 20.06 14.12
C GLU A 374 -1.28 21.02 15.27
N LYS A 375 -1.53 20.63 16.53
CA LYS A 375 -1.15 21.41 17.71
C LYS A 375 0.36 21.65 17.81
N LEU A 376 1.16 20.64 17.44
CA LEU A 376 2.62 20.76 17.40
C LEU A 376 3.08 21.76 16.32
N PHE A 377 2.43 21.75 15.16
CA PHE A 377 2.71 22.70 14.07
C PHE A 377 2.34 24.13 14.42
N HIS A 378 1.18 24.32 15.07
CA HIS A 378 0.75 25.66 15.50
C HIS A 378 1.70 26.28 16.53
N ASN A 379 2.32 25.44 17.37
CA ASN A 379 3.28 25.89 18.38
C ASN A 379 4.71 26.11 17.85
N LEU A 380 5.05 25.57 16.68
CA LEU A 380 6.35 25.76 16.03
C LEU A 380 6.33 26.88 14.99
N GLY A 381 5.15 27.41 14.62
CA GLY A 381 4.96 28.56 13.74
C GLY A 381 4.86 29.89 14.48
N LYS A 382 5.01 29.89 15.80
CA LYS A 382 5.19 31.03 16.67
C LYS A 382 6.63 31.07 17.15
#